data_a5b7b61e0080085459b2cba60bdae2f1
#
_entry.id   a5b7b61e0080085459b2cba60bdae2f1
#
_cell.length_a   1.000
_cell.length_b   1.000
_cell.length_c   1.000
_cell.angle_alpha   90.00
_cell.angle_beta   90.00
_cell.angle_gamma   90.00
#
_symmetry.space_group_name_H-M   'P 1'
#
loop_
_entity.id
_entity.type
_entity.pdbx_description
1 polymer ?
#
loop_
_entity_poly.entity_id
_entity_poly.type
_entity_poly.pdbx_seq_one_letter_code
_entity_poly.pdbx_strand_id
1 'polypeptide(L)'
;MEIRNFSIIAHVDHGKSTLADRILDLTRSVAVRDKRDQILDSLELERERGITIKATPMRLYYAAQDGATYLFNLIDTPGHVDFNYEVSRALRACEGVLLVIDAAQGVEAQTIQNAYLATDNGLEVLPIINKIDLPAADVPGAIAELEEVIGIPGDHAVAVSAKTGENVEAVLEAIVKYLPPPQGDPAGPLRALIFDAVYDAYQGVIAFIRVFDGTIKGKDKVKVVSTGKVFEIDNVGFFNPEPKVSSGLGVGEVGWFTASIKDIADTQIGDTVTSAETPTDRPIPGFKPAMPVVFSGLYPTDTEDYPKLREALEKLSLNDAAFTFEPETSEALGFGFRCGFLGLLHADIVQARLEREFDLALIATAPGVVYKVVTTDGRAFDVQNPSELPTPDRIASIAEPWVALSVFMPEEYVGAAMGLLQEKRGVMQDMVYHGRRVELRYEVPFGEILYDFHDRLKSLSRGYASMDYKFIEYREGDVVKIDILVNDEKVDALSTIAHRDKAYVVGRRVVDRMAEVIPRQMFAIPVQATIGGKILARATVKAFRKDVLAKCYGGDITRKKKLLEKQKKGKARMKQLGTVEVPQEAFLAVLGSED
;
A
#
# COMPACT_ATOMS: atom_id res chain seq x y z
N MET A 1 -9.36 -37.85 -0.62
CA MET A 1 -8.15 -37.04 -0.89
C MET A 1 -8.01 -36.11 0.29
N GLU A 2 -6.86 -36.11 0.95
CA GLU A 2 -6.62 -35.20 2.08
C GLU A 2 -6.28 -33.80 1.56
N ILE A 3 -6.75 -32.79 2.30
CA ILE A 3 -6.58 -31.38 1.94
C ILE A 3 -5.50 -30.75 2.82
N ARG A 4 -4.72 -29.82 2.25
CA ARG A 4 -3.82 -28.91 2.97
C ARG A 4 -4.05 -27.49 2.43
N ASN A 5 -4.46 -26.58 3.30
CA ASN A 5 -4.63 -25.17 2.96
C ASN A 5 -3.50 -24.37 3.59
N PHE A 6 -2.75 -23.69 2.76
CA PHE A 6 -1.61 -22.92 3.21
C PHE A 6 -1.39 -21.67 2.38
N SER A 7 -0.73 -20.71 3.00
CA SER A 7 -0.25 -19.48 2.35
C SER A 7 1.27 -19.42 2.39
N ILE A 8 1.85 -18.62 1.50
CA ILE A 8 3.29 -18.29 1.53
C ILE A 8 3.43 -16.86 2.02
N ILE A 9 4.11 -16.67 3.13
CA ILE A 9 4.43 -15.38 3.72
C ILE A 9 5.94 -15.16 3.71
N ALA A 10 6.36 -13.93 3.39
CA ALA A 10 7.77 -13.59 3.25
C ALA A 10 7.97 -12.08 3.39
N HIS A 11 9.18 -11.67 3.72
CA HIS A 11 9.61 -10.30 3.42
C HIS A 11 9.72 -10.08 1.91
N VAL A 12 9.62 -8.83 1.46
CA VAL A 12 9.84 -8.45 0.06
C VAL A 12 11.21 -8.96 -0.39
N ASP A 13 11.32 -9.47 -1.60
CA ASP A 13 12.54 -10.05 -2.21
C ASP A 13 13.10 -11.34 -1.57
N HIS A 14 12.46 -11.96 -0.57
CA HIS A 14 12.89 -13.25 -0.03
C HIS A 14 12.60 -14.44 -0.96
N GLY A 15 11.92 -14.21 -2.09
CA GLY A 15 11.67 -15.20 -3.14
C GLY A 15 10.35 -15.95 -3.03
N LYS A 16 9.33 -15.33 -2.43
CA LYS A 16 7.95 -15.85 -2.30
C LYS A 16 7.37 -16.31 -3.65
N SER A 17 7.27 -15.43 -4.63
CA SER A 17 6.68 -15.72 -5.95
C SER A 17 7.50 -16.77 -6.72
N THR A 18 8.83 -16.75 -6.58
CA THR A 18 9.71 -17.77 -7.17
C THR A 18 9.48 -19.17 -6.57
N LEU A 19 9.25 -19.24 -5.25
CA LEU A 19 8.92 -20.51 -4.59
C LEU A 19 7.55 -21.01 -5.02
N ALA A 20 6.56 -20.11 -5.10
CA ALA A 20 5.22 -20.43 -5.61
C ALA A 20 5.27 -21.02 -7.03
N ASP A 21 6.02 -20.40 -7.94
CA ASP A 21 6.20 -20.89 -9.31
C ASP A 21 6.82 -22.31 -9.34
N ARG A 22 7.79 -22.59 -8.47
CA ARG A 22 8.40 -23.95 -8.36
C ARG A 22 7.42 -24.98 -7.84
N ILE A 23 6.58 -24.62 -6.87
CA ILE A 23 5.49 -25.48 -6.37
C ILE A 23 4.51 -25.80 -7.52
N LEU A 24 4.12 -24.80 -8.31
CA LEU A 24 3.27 -24.97 -9.49
C LEU A 24 3.90 -25.90 -10.55
N ASP A 25 5.20 -25.76 -10.76
CA ASP A 25 5.95 -26.61 -11.69
C ASP A 25 5.97 -28.08 -11.24
N LEU A 26 6.29 -28.34 -9.98
CA LEU A 26 6.38 -29.69 -9.42
C LEU A 26 5.01 -30.38 -9.38
N THR A 27 3.95 -29.64 -9.11
CA THR A 27 2.57 -30.18 -9.10
C THR A 27 1.97 -30.28 -10.51
N ARG A 28 2.70 -29.86 -11.55
CA ARG A 28 2.27 -29.86 -12.96
C ARG A 28 0.92 -29.16 -13.18
N SER A 29 0.65 -28.15 -12.38
CA SER A 29 -0.63 -27.44 -12.41
C SER A 29 -0.71 -26.47 -13.59
N VAL A 30 0.42 -26.15 -14.24
CA VAL A 30 0.52 -25.27 -15.40
C VAL A 30 1.09 -26.02 -16.58
N ALA A 31 0.43 -25.90 -17.73
CA ALA A 31 0.92 -26.52 -18.96
C ALA A 31 2.24 -25.86 -19.41
N VAL A 32 3.18 -26.66 -19.95
CA VAL A 32 4.51 -26.19 -20.38
C VAL A 32 4.45 -24.99 -21.33
N ARG A 33 3.42 -24.93 -22.18
CA ARG A 33 3.20 -23.83 -23.14
C ARG A 33 2.75 -22.52 -22.49
N ASP A 34 2.16 -22.59 -21.28
CA ASP A 34 1.57 -21.46 -20.56
C ASP A 34 2.50 -20.98 -19.42
N LYS A 35 3.70 -21.57 -19.31
CA LYS A 35 4.71 -21.19 -18.33
C LYS A 35 5.23 -19.79 -18.60
N ARG A 36 5.15 -18.97 -17.59
CA ARG A 36 5.74 -17.63 -17.51
C ARG A 36 6.24 -17.42 -16.08
N ASP A 37 7.15 -16.52 -15.87
CA ASP A 37 7.59 -16.14 -14.53
C ASP A 37 6.45 -15.43 -13.78
N GLN A 38 6.36 -15.67 -12.48
CA GLN A 38 5.36 -15.07 -11.58
C GLN A 38 3.92 -15.33 -12.07
N ILE A 39 3.57 -16.60 -12.24
CA ILE A 39 2.28 -17.02 -12.80
C ILE A 39 1.09 -16.55 -11.95
N LEU A 40 1.25 -16.51 -10.61
CA LEU A 40 0.21 -16.08 -9.68
C LEU A 40 0.02 -14.57 -9.68
N ASP A 41 1.04 -13.81 -10.08
CA ASP A 41 0.98 -12.35 -10.20
C ASP A 41 0.18 -12.00 -11.48
N SER A 42 -1.13 -11.79 -11.30
CA SER A 42 -2.08 -11.60 -12.42
C SER A 42 -1.98 -10.22 -13.06
N LEU A 43 -1.64 -9.19 -12.28
CA LEU A 43 -1.50 -7.82 -12.74
C LEU A 43 -0.12 -7.60 -13.38
N GLU A 44 -0.08 -6.81 -14.45
CA GLU A 44 1.19 -6.42 -15.08
C GLU A 44 2.09 -5.65 -14.11
N LEU A 45 1.48 -4.79 -13.28
CA LEU A 45 2.16 -4.03 -12.22
C LEU A 45 2.82 -4.91 -11.16
N GLU A 46 2.23 -6.07 -10.82
CA GLU A 46 2.83 -7.02 -9.88
C GLU A 46 4.16 -7.53 -10.42
N ARG A 47 4.17 -7.94 -11.70
CA ARG A 47 5.37 -8.46 -12.37
C ARG A 47 6.45 -7.42 -12.59
N GLU A 48 6.07 -6.18 -12.96
CA GLU A 48 7.02 -5.09 -13.16
C GLU A 48 7.71 -4.69 -11.85
N ARG A 49 6.94 -4.64 -10.75
CA ARG A 49 7.45 -4.22 -9.44
C ARG A 49 8.01 -5.37 -8.61
N GLY A 50 7.82 -6.62 -9.05
CA GLY A 50 8.25 -7.83 -8.33
C GLY A 50 7.53 -8.05 -7.00
N ILE A 51 6.32 -7.53 -6.84
CA ILE A 51 5.52 -7.62 -5.62
C ILE A 51 4.13 -8.17 -5.91
N THR A 52 3.63 -9.06 -5.08
CA THR A 52 2.24 -9.49 -5.11
C THR A 52 1.37 -8.41 -4.46
N ILE A 53 0.30 -8.01 -5.14
CA ILE A 53 -0.65 -6.99 -4.67
C ILE A 53 -1.92 -7.67 -4.15
N LYS A 54 -2.42 -8.68 -4.87
CA LYS A 54 -3.69 -9.33 -4.58
C LYS A 54 -3.51 -10.80 -4.23
N ALA A 55 -4.23 -11.26 -3.19
CA ALA A 55 -4.24 -12.68 -2.84
C ALA A 55 -4.92 -13.52 -3.93
N THR A 56 -4.24 -14.58 -4.38
CA THR A 56 -4.76 -15.48 -5.45
C THR A 56 -4.79 -16.92 -4.94
N PRO A 57 -5.99 -17.52 -4.79
CA PRO A 57 -6.10 -18.93 -4.41
C PRO A 57 -5.84 -19.83 -5.62
N MET A 58 -5.13 -20.94 -5.38
CA MET A 58 -4.80 -21.93 -6.39
C MET A 58 -4.97 -23.34 -5.86
N ARG A 59 -5.69 -24.19 -6.57
CA ARG A 59 -5.83 -25.61 -6.26
C ARG A 59 -4.79 -26.43 -7.01
N LEU A 60 -4.03 -27.25 -6.27
CA LEU A 60 -2.95 -28.10 -6.79
C LEU A 60 -3.20 -29.56 -6.38
N TYR A 61 -2.64 -30.49 -7.13
CA TYR A 61 -2.67 -31.93 -6.81
C TYR A 61 -1.23 -32.42 -6.68
N TYR A 62 -0.91 -33.00 -5.53
CA TYR A 62 0.42 -33.51 -5.26
C TYR A 62 0.37 -35.02 -4.94
N ALA A 63 1.15 -35.81 -5.69
CA ALA A 63 1.37 -37.22 -5.41
C ALA A 63 2.57 -37.34 -4.48
N ALA A 64 2.33 -37.59 -3.19
CA ALA A 64 3.36 -37.63 -2.17
C ALA A 64 4.13 -38.95 -2.14
N GLN A 65 5.27 -38.97 -1.47
CA GLN A 65 6.13 -40.15 -1.34
C GLN A 65 5.48 -41.29 -0.54
N ASP A 66 4.46 -40.99 0.28
CA ASP A 66 3.64 -41.98 0.98
C ASP A 66 2.69 -42.76 0.06
N GLY A 67 2.63 -42.40 -1.23
CA GLY A 67 1.78 -43.01 -2.24
C GLY A 67 0.36 -42.43 -2.29
N ALA A 68 0.01 -41.48 -1.42
CA ALA A 68 -1.27 -40.78 -1.45
C ALA A 68 -1.24 -39.56 -2.37
N THR A 69 -2.42 -39.14 -2.84
CA THR A 69 -2.56 -37.87 -3.54
C THR A 69 -3.25 -36.86 -2.65
N TYR A 70 -2.61 -35.73 -2.46
CA TYR A 70 -3.10 -34.60 -1.66
C TYR A 70 -3.67 -33.50 -2.53
N LEU A 71 -4.68 -32.82 -2.01
CA LEU A 71 -5.22 -31.61 -2.57
C LEU A 71 -4.65 -30.42 -1.79
N PHE A 72 -3.84 -29.62 -2.44
CA PHE A 72 -3.30 -28.39 -1.87
C PHE A 72 -4.10 -27.19 -2.35
N ASN A 73 -4.52 -26.35 -1.44
CA ASN A 73 -5.01 -25.00 -1.72
C ASN A 73 -3.93 -24.02 -1.27
N LEU A 74 -3.18 -23.52 -2.24
CA LEU A 74 -2.20 -22.45 -2.04
C LEU A 74 -2.93 -21.12 -2.17
N ILE A 75 -2.79 -20.25 -1.18
CA ILE A 75 -3.24 -18.86 -1.26
C ILE A 75 -2.02 -17.97 -1.24
N ASP A 76 -1.67 -17.41 -2.41
CA ASP A 76 -0.56 -16.47 -2.50
C ASP A 76 -0.95 -15.12 -1.88
N THR A 77 -0.06 -14.51 -1.09
CA THR A 77 -0.34 -13.29 -0.32
C THR A 77 0.67 -12.20 -0.62
N PRO A 78 0.28 -10.91 -0.51
CA PRO A 78 1.23 -9.81 -0.55
C PRO A 78 2.32 -9.93 0.53
N GLY A 79 3.52 -9.40 0.25
CA GLY A 79 4.62 -9.35 1.21
C GLY A 79 4.82 -7.99 1.87
N HIS A 80 4.18 -6.93 1.37
CA HIS A 80 4.42 -5.54 1.81
C HIS A 80 3.47 -5.12 2.93
N VAL A 81 3.95 -4.26 3.85
CA VAL A 81 3.20 -3.79 5.02
C VAL A 81 1.85 -3.13 4.67
N ASP A 82 1.79 -2.38 3.58
CA ASP A 82 0.54 -1.72 3.14
C ASP A 82 -0.59 -2.71 2.87
N PHE A 83 -0.26 -3.98 2.58
CA PHE A 83 -1.23 -5.04 2.26
C PHE A 83 -1.47 -6.04 3.40
N ASN A 84 -1.07 -5.71 4.63
CA ASN A 84 -1.28 -6.60 5.80
C ASN A 84 -2.74 -7.00 6.00
N TYR A 85 -3.68 -6.15 5.60
CA TYR A 85 -5.10 -6.48 5.64
C TYR A 85 -5.44 -7.66 4.72
N GLU A 86 -4.87 -7.70 3.52
CA GLU A 86 -5.05 -8.80 2.57
C GLU A 86 -4.40 -10.09 3.07
N VAL A 87 -3.19 -9.99 3.64
CA VAL A 87 -2.52 -11.12 4.29
C VAL A 87 -3.40 -11.70 5.40
N SER A 88 -3.91 -10.87 6.31
CA SER A 88 -4.77 -11.30 7.41
C SER A 88 -6.03 -12.06 6.94
N ARG A 89 -6.63 -11.63 5.82
CA ARG A 89 -7.80 -12.30 5.24
C ARG A 89 -7.47 -13.67 4.66
N ALA A 90 -6.39 -13.74 3.89
CA ALA A 90 -5.93 -14.98 3.28
C ALA A 90 -5.53 -16.04 4.31
N LEU A 91 -4.85 -15.62 5.38
CA LEU A 91 -4.45 -16.52 6.48
C LEU A 91 -5.65 -17.19 7.16
N ARG A 92 -6.78 -16.51 7.31
CA ARG A 92 -8.00 -17.09 7.89
C ARG A 92 -8.62 -18.22 7.06
N ALA A 93 -8.21 -18.35 5.80
CA ALA A 93 -8.65 -19.45 4.94
C ALA A 93 -7.68 -20.65 4.96
N CYS A 94 -6.60 -20.58 5.74
CA CYS A 94 -5.53 -21.58 5.83
C CYS A 94 -5.49 -22.27 7.19
N GLU A 95 -4.84 -23.44 7.24
CA GLU A 95 -4.42 -24.15 8.45
C GLU A 95 -2.93 -23.99 8.73
N GLY A 96 -2.13 -23.55 7.74
CA GLY A 96 -0.70 -23.32 7.92
C GLY A 96 -0.11 -22.32 6.96
N VAL A 97 1.14 -21.96 7.22
CA VAL A 97 1.89 -21.01 6.38
C VAL A 97 3.31 -21.49 6.13
N LEU A 98 3.82 -21.20 4.94
CA LEU A 98 5.24 -21.31 4.61
C LEU A 98 5.89 -19.95 4.89
N LEU A 99 6.72 -19.86 5.94
CA LEU A 99 7.47 -18.65 6.29
C LEU A 99 8.81 -18.67 5.57
N VAL A 100 8.94 -17.88 4.49
CA VAL A 100 10.15 -17.86 3.67
C VAL A 100 11.13 -16.81 4.18
N ILE A 101 12.35 -17.28 4.47
CA ILE A 101 13.46 -16.48 4.99
C ILE A 101 14.63 -16.60 4.02
N ASP A 102 15.25 -15.48 3.66
CA ASP A 102 16.46 -15.45 2.85
C ASP A 102 17.67 -15.90 3.70
N ALA A 103 18.39 -16.93 3.25
CA ALA A 103 19.56 -17.46 3.96
C ALA A 103 20.72 -16.46 4.12
N ALA A 104 20.77 -15.41 3.28
CA ALA A 104 21.81 -14.38 3.32
C ALA A 104 21.40 -13.15 4.14
N GLN A 105 20.09 -12.84 4.18
CA GLN A 105 19.55 -11.66 4.86
C GLN A 105 19.01 -11.98 6.26
N GLY A 106 18.60 -13.24 6.52
CA GLY A 106 18.03 -13.67 7.79
C GLY A 106 16.63 -13.14 8.05
N VAL A 107 16.30 -12.99 9.34
CA VAL A 107 14.98 -12.50 9.80
C VAL A 107 14.90 -10.99 9.67
N GLU A 108 13.82 -10.49 9.04
CA GLU A 108 13.56 -9.08 8.82
C GLU A 108 12.22 -8.63 9.47
N ALA A 109 11.94 -7.31 9.54
CA ALA A 109 10.78 -6.76 10.24
C ALA A 109 9.46 -7.40 9.81
N GLN A 110 9.21 -7.51 8.50
CA GLN A 110 7.99 -8.12 7.97
C GLN A 110 7.92 -9.62 8.22
N THR A 111 9.08 -10.32 8.31
CA THR A 111 9.13 -11.75 8.67
C THR A 111 8.53 -11.96 10.06
N ILE A 112 8.93 -11.11 11.02
CA ILE A 112 8.45 -11.18 12.41
C ILE A 112 6.95 -10.88 12.48
N GLN A 113 6.53 -9.79 11.86
CA GLN A 113 5.13 -9.38 11.85
C GLN A 113 4.23 -10.46 11.24
N ASN A 114 4.61 -11.00 10.09
CA ASN A 114 3.86 -12.04 9.41
C ASN A 114 3.82 -13.35 10.21
N ALA A 115 4.91 -13.71 10.89
CA ALA A 115 4.96 -14.88 11.77
C ALA A 115 4.01 -14.71 12.97
N TYR A 116 4.01 -13.55 13.63
CA TYR A 116 3.05 -13.28 14.71
C TYR A 116 1.61 -13.26 14.20
N LEU A 117 1.36 -12.68 13.02
CA LEU A 117 0.02 -12.70 12.44
C LEU A 117 -0.45 -14.14 12.17
N ALA A 118 0.42 -15.03 11.73
CA ALA A 118 0.11 -16.44 11.53
C ALA A 118 -0.17 -17.15 12.87
N THR A 119 0.69 -16.97 13.87
CA THR A 119 0.55 -17.60 15.21
C THR A 119 -0.68 -17.09 15.96
N ASP A 120 -1.00 -15.78 15.86
CA ASP A 120 -2.21 -15.18 16.46
C ASP A 120 -3.49 -15.74 15.84
N ASN A 121 -3.44 -16.18 14.58
CA ASN A 121 -4.54 -16.87 13.91
C ASN A 121 -4.54 -18.39 14.18
N GLY A 122 -3.60 -18.91 14.97
CA GLY A 122 -3.51 -20.33 15.33
C GLY A 122 -3.03 -21.24 14.19
N LEU A 123 -2.28 -20.69 13.24
CA LEU A 123 -1.76 -21.43 12.09
C LEU A 123 -0.43 -22.12 12.42
N GLU A 124 -0.22 -23.31 11.82
CA GLU A 124 1.07 -23.97 11.86
C GLU A 124 2.05 -23.24 10.94
N VAL A 125 3.25 -22.92 11.46
CA VAL A 125 4.27 -22.20 10.71
C VAL A 125 5.38 -23.14 10.30
N LEU A 126 5.58 -23.32 8.98
CA LEU A 126 6.65 -24.12 8.42
C LEU A 126 7.75 -23.20 7.87
N PRO A 127 8.94 -23.12 8.51
CA PRO A 127 10.02 -22.27 8.05
C PRO A 127 10.68 -22.81 6.78
N ILE A 128 10.90 -21.92 5.79
CA ILE A 128 11.60 -22.23 4.54
C ILE A 128 12.80 -21.29 4.42
N ILE A 129 13.99 -21.82 4.50
CA ILE A 129 15.24 -21.06 4.35
C ILE A 129 15.62 -21.07 2.87
N ASN A 130 15.37 -19.96 2.18
CA ASN A 130 15.54 -19.84 0.74
C ASN A 130 16.89 -19.22 0.35
N LYS A 131 17.21 -19.30 -0.93
CA LYS A 131 18.41 -18.75 -1.57
C LYS A 131 19.72 -19.38 -1.07
N ILE A 132 19.72 -20.68 -0.79
CA ILE A 132 20.93 -21.41 -0.37
C ILE A 132 22.01 -21.46 -1.46
N ASP A 133 21.68 -21.11 -2.70
CA ASP A 133 22.59 -20.99 -3.84
C ASP A 133 23.49 -19.74 -3.78
N LEU A 134 23.21 -18.79 -2.89
CA LEU A 134 24.01 -17.58 -2.76
C LEU A 134 25.30 -17.84 -2.00
N PRO A 135 26.45 -17.25 -2.40
CA PRO A 135 27.72 -17.40 -1.68
C PRO A 135 27.69 -16.89 -0.23
N ALA A 136 26.80 -15.96 0.07
CA ALA A 136 26.62 -15.37 1.40
C ALA A 136 25.57 -16.10 2.26
N ALA A 137 25.00 -17.22 1.77
CA ALA A 137 23.98 -17.98 2.50
C ALA A 137 24.52 -18.57 3.80
N ASP A 138 23.84 -18.29 4.92
CA ASP A 138 24.12 -18.84 6.26
C ASP A 138 22.85 -19.50 6.82
N VAL A 139 22.61 -20.74 6.40
CA VAL A 139 21.42 -21.50 6.83
C VAL A 139 21.38 -21.70 8.35
N PRO A 140 22.49 -22.13 9.02
CA PRO A 140 22.49 -22.26 10.48
C PRO A 140 22.22 -20.94 11.19
N GLY A 141 22.78 -19.83 10.70
CA GLY A 141 22.56 -18.49 11.25
C GLY A 141 21.09 -18.05 11.10
N ALA A 142 20.48 -18.26 9.93
CA ALA A 142 19.07 -17.91 9.70
C ALA A 142 18.10 -18.74 10.59
N ILE A 143 18.42 -20.02 10.85
CA ILE A 143 17.64 -20.87 11.77
C ILE A 143 17.81 -20.37 13.21
N ALA A 144 19.02 -20.03 13.63
CA ALA A 144 19.25 -19.49 14.97
C ALA A 144 18.51 -18.15 15.19
N GLU A 145 18.52 -17.26 14.20
CA GLU A 145 17.73 -16.01 14.24
C GLU A 145 16.22 -16.29 14.33
N LEU A 146 15.71 -17.28 13.59
CA LEU A 146 14.29 -17.67 13.65
C LEU A 146 13.89 -18.09 15.07
N GLU A 147 14.71 -18.92 15.73
CA GLU A 147 14.46 -19.41 17.09
C GLU A 147 14.60 -18.29 18.14
N GLU A 148 15.64 -17.47 18.04
CA GLU A 148 15.94 -16.41 19.01
C GLU A 148 14.98 -15.23 18.90
N VAL A 149 14.64 -14.80 17.66
CA VAL A 149 13.88 -13.58 17.41
C VAL A 149 12.37 -13.83 17.40
N ILE A 150 11.94 -14.94 16.78
CA ILE A 150 10.51 -15.23 16.58
C ILE A 150 10.02 -16.28 17.57
N GLY A 151 10.91 -17.16 18.04
CA GLY A 151 10.57 -18.25 18.96
C GLY A 151 9.94 -19.46 18.25
N ILE A 152 10.10 -19.60 16.94
CA ILE A 152 9.64 -20.76 16.17
C ILE A 152 10.77 -21.79 16.08
N PRO A 153 10.54 -23.07 16.46
CA PRO A 153 11.55 -24.11 16.38
C PRO A 153 12.08 -24.32 14.95
N GLY A 154 13.36 -24.41 14.78
CA GLY A 154 14.03 -24.65 13.50
C GLY A 154 14.07 -26.11 13.05
N ASP A 155 13.62 -27.06 13.89
CA ASP A 155 13.70 -28.52 13.65
C ASP A 155 13.00 -28.96 12.34
N HIS A 156 12.01 -28.21 11.89
CA HIS A 156 11.24 -28.49 10.69
C HIS A 156 11.58 -27.55 9.53
N ALA A 157 12.60 -26.70 9.69
CA ALA A 157 13.02 -25.78 8.64
C ALA A 157 13.54 -26.53 7.42
N VAL A 158 13.08 -26.13 6.22
CA VAL A 158 13.51 -26.73 4.94
C VAL A 158 14.38 -25.72 4.21
N ALA A 159 15.64 -26.08 3.96
CA ALA A 159 16.58 -25.24 3.22
C ALA A 159 16.48 -25.52 1.72
N VAL A 160 16.24 -24.47 0.90
CA VAL A 160 15.95 -24.58 -0.53
C VAL A 160 16.60 -23.46 -1.36
N SER A 161 16.74 -23.71 -2.66
CA SER A 161 16.87 -22.64 -3.64
C SER A 161 15.67 -22.65 -4.58
N ALA A 162 14.75 -21.73 -4.41
CA ALA A 162 13.62 -21.55 -5.32
C ALA A 162 14.11 -21.22 -6.74
N LYS A 163 15.23 -20.51 -6.87
CA LYS A 163 15.82 -20.14 -8.17
C LYS A 163 16.31 -21.35 -8.95
N THR A 164 17.07 -22.24 -8.33
CA THR A 164 17.62 -23.44 -8.99
C THR A 164 16.67 -24.62 -8.98
N GLY A 165 15.67 -24.62 -8.09
CA GLY A 165 14.76 -25.73 -7.82
C GLY A 165 15.33 -26.72 -6.80
N GLU A 166 16.49 -26.46 -6.22
CA GLU A 166 17.15 -27.34 -5.26
C GLU A 166 16.28 -27.54 -4.01
N ASN A 167 16.04 -28.79 -3.67
CA ASN A 167 15.32 -29.26 -2.48
C ASN A 167 13.85 -28.76 -2.36
N VAL A 168 13.23 -28.22 -3.40
CA VAL A 168 11.84 -27.70 -3.32
C VAL A 168 10.82 -28.83 -3.15
N GLU A 169 11.10 -30.07 -3.63
CA GLU A 169 10.23 -31.21 -3.39
C GLU A 169 10.10 -31.53 -1.89
N ALA A 170 11.16 -31.32 -1.11
CA ALA A 170 11.13 -31.50 0.35
C ALA A 170 10.14 -30.52 1.04
N VAL A 171 9.87 -29.36 0.46
CA VAL A 171 8.82 -28.44 0.95
C VAL A 171 7.43 -29.08 0.81
N LEU A 172 7.15 -29.73 -0.31
CA LEU A 172 5.85 -30.39 -0.55
C LEU A 172 5.64 -31.55 0.43
N GLU A 173 6.70 -32.35 0.67
CA GLU A 173 6.65 -33.42 1.67
C GLU A 173 6.51 -32.87 3.11
N ALA A 174 7.16 -31.75 3.42
CA ALA A 174 7.01 -31.09 4.71
C ALA A 174 5.57 -30.55 4.92
N ILE A 175 4.93 -30.00 3.87
CA ILE A 175 3.52 -29.60 3.90
C ILE A 175 2.63 -30.79 4.25
N VAL A 176 2.84 -31.94 3.60
CA VAL A 176 2.07 -33.17 3.88
C VAL A 176 2.24 -33.61 5.33
N LYS A 177 3.47 -33.58 5.84
CA LYS A 177 3.86 -34.12 7.14
C LYS A 177 3.47 -33.22 8.33
N TYR A 178 3.64 -31.91 8.18
CA TYR A 178 3.58 -30.98 9.31
C TYR A 178 2.32 -30.11 9.32
N LEU A 179 1.75 -29.74 8.17
CA LEU A 179 0.55 -28.93 8.17
C LEU A 179 -0.69 -29.79 8.48
N PRO A 180 -1.57 -29.35 9.39
CA PRO A 180 -2.74 -30.12 9.73
C PRO A 180 -3.79 -30.09 8.61
N PRO A 181 -4.62 -31.15 8.47
CA PRO A 181 -5.77 -31.13 7.59
C PRO A 181 -6.86 -30.19 8.13
N PRO A 182 -7.68 -29.61 7.25
CA PRO A 182 -8.84 -28.84 7.68
C PRO A 182 -9.85 -29.70 8.45
N GLN A 183 -10.44 -29.10 9.49
CA GLN A 183 -11.46 -29.75 10.31
C GLN A 183 -12.83 -29.15 10.00
N GLY A 184 -13.90 -29.96 10.13
CA GLY A 184 -15.28 -29.51 9.96
C GLY A 184 -16.27 -30.68 9.86
N ASP A 185 -17.55 -30.37 9.94
CA ASP A 185 -18.64 -31.36 9.83
C ASP A 185 -19.27 -31.32 8.43
N PRO A 186 -19.04 -32.37 7.57
CA PRO A 186 -19.65 -32.42 6.24
C PRO A 186 -21.20 -32.51 6.25
N ALA A 187 -21.79 -32.99 7.36
CA ALA A 187 -23.24 -33.11 7.52
C ALA A 187 -23.85 -31.89 8.22
N GLY A 188 -23.04 -30.98 8.71
CA GLY A 188 -23.49 -29.77 9.39
C GLY A 188 -24.10 -28.74 8.45
N PRO A 189 -24.72 -27.69 8.98
CA PRO A 189 -25.17 -26.54 8.20
C PRO A 189 -23.99 -25.89 7.46
N LEU A 190 -24.23 -25.44 6.22
CA LEU A 190 -23.22 -24.73 5.47
C LEU A 190 -22.66 -23.55 6.27
N ARG A 191 -21.34 -23.49 6.38
CA ARG A 191 -20.59 -22.41 7.01
C ARG A 191 -19.33 -22.14 6.17
N ALA A 192 -19.38 -21.09 5.36
CA ALA A 192 -18.28 -20.70 4.48
C ALA A 192 -17.89 -19.24 4.75
N LEU A 193 -16.61 -18.96 4.77
CA LEU A 193 -16.04 -17.62 4.94
C LEU A 193 -15.80 -16.99 3.58
N ILE A 194 -16.28 -15.78 3.35
CA ILE A 194 -15.83 -14.93 2.22
C ILE A 194 -14.51 -14.28 2.64
N PHE A 195 -13.39 -14.70 2.05
CA PHE A 195 -12.10 -14.11 2.37
C PHE A 195 -11.62 -13.08 1.34
N ASP A 196 -12.19 -13.11 0.12
CA ASP A 196 -11.99 -12.08 -0.90
C ASP A 196 -13.17 -12.03 -1.89
N ALA A 197 -13.26 -10.98 -2.70
CA ALA A 197 -14.26 -10.84 -3.75
C ALA A 197 -13.72 -10.01 -4.91
N VAL A 198 -14.17 -10.33 -6.13
CA VAL A 198 -13.85 -9.59 -7.35
C VAL A 198 -15.12 -9.28 -8.10
N TYR A 199 -15.26 -8.08 -8.61
CA TYR A 199 -16.35 -7.72 -9.49
C TYR A 199 -15.96 -7.96 -10.95
N ASP A 200 -16.76 -8.74 -11.63
CA ASP A 200 -16.67 -8.98 -13.07
C ASP A 200 -17.88 -8.36 -13.78
N ALA A 201 -17.65 -7.66 -14.90
CA ALA A 201 -18.71 -6.93 -15.60
C ALA A 201 -19.79 -7.86 -16.18
N TYR A 202 -19.50 -9.14 -16.42
CA TYR A 202 -20.41 -10.11 -17.02
C TYR A 202 -21.05 -11.03 -15.97
N GLN A 203 -20.31 -11.43 -14.94
CA GLN A 203 -20.74 -12.39 -13.92
C GLN A 203 -21.21 -11.73 -12.62
N GLY A 204 -21.00 -10.42 -12.47
CA GLY A 204 -21.22 -9.72 -11.20
C GLY A 204 -20.13 -10.05 -10.19
N VAL A 205 -20.50 -10.13 -8.90
CA VAL A 205 -19.53 -10.45 -7.85
C VAL A 205 -19.17 -11.93 -7.88
N ILE A 206 -17.87 -12.22 -7.96
CA ILE A 206 -17.25 -13.52 -7.77
C ILE A 206 -16.71 -13.54 -6.33
N ALA A 207 -17.36 -14.25 -5.43
CA ALA A 207 -16.95 -14.35 -4.03
C ALA A 207 -15.99 -15.52 -3.83
N PHE A 208 -14.82 -15.29 -3.24
CA PHE A 208 -13.85 -16.32 -2.89
C PHE A 208 -14.14 -16.83 -1.48
N ILE A 209 -14.33 -18.14 -1.36
CA ILE A 209 -14.79 -18.77 -0.14
C ILE A 209 -13.91 -19.91 0.32
N ARG A 210 -13.89 -20.11 1.64
CA ARG A 210 -13.38 -21.29 2.32
C ARG A 210 -14.56 -21.96 3.04
N VAL A 211 -14.85 -23.22 2.72
CA VAL A 211 -15.92 -24.00 3.38
C VAL A 211 -15.38 -24.61 4.67
N PHE A 212 -15.99 -24.26 5.81
CA PHE A 212 -15.67 -24.82 7.12
C PHE A 212 -16.56 -26.03 7.46
N ASP A 213 -17.87 -25.92 7.27
CA ASP A 213 -18.82 -27.00 7.50
C ASP A 213 -19.81 -27.09 6.35
N GLY A 214 -20.40 -28.27 6.17
CA GLY A 214 -21.42 -28.53 5.16
C GLY A 214 -20.85 -28.57 3.72
N THR A 215 -21.71 -28.28 2.77
CA THR A 215 -21.38 -28.24 1.33
C THR A 215 -22.13 -27.10 0.65
N ILE A 216 -21.57 -26.62 -0.47
CA ILE A 216 -22.17 -25.58 -1.32
C ILE A 216 -22.14 -26.05 -2.78
N LYS A 217 -23.26 -25.89 -3.50
CA LYS A 217 -23.43 -26.36 -4.89
C LYS A 217 -24.13 -25.30 -5.74
N GLY A 218 -24.03 -25.43 -7.05
CA GLY A 218 -24.84 -24.63 -7.95
C GLY A 218 -26.34 -24.85 -7.71
N LYS A 219 -27.12 -23.78 -7.80
CA LYS A 219 -28.56 -23.71 -7.51
C LYS A 219 -28.96 -23.74 -6.02
N ASP A 220 -28.00 -23.87 -5.11
CA ASP A 220 -28.30 -23.72 -3.68
C ASP A 220 -28.73 -22.28 -3.39
N LYS A 221 -29.68 -22.13 -2.44
CA LYS A 221 -30.03 -20.83 -1.89
C LYS A 221 -29.19 -20.57 -0.65
N VAL A 222 -28.35 -19.56 -0.74
CA VAL A 222 -27.45 -19.15 0.34
C VAL A 222 -27.87 -17.82 0.94
N LYS A 223 -27.60 -17.67 2.22
CA LYS A 223 -27.82 -16.43 2.98
C LYS A 223 -26.48 -15.87 3.43
N VAL A 224 -26.25 -14.60 3.16
CA VAL A 224 -25.14 -13.82 3.72
C VAL A 224 -25.55 -13.34 5.10
N VAL A 225 -24.76 -13.67 6.13
CA VAL A 225 -25.22 -13.52 7.53
C VAL A 225 -25.36 -12.05 7.93
N SER A 226 -24.41 -11.18 7.59
CA SER A 226 -24.43 -9.78 8.02
C SER A 226 -25.57 -8.99 7.40
N THR A 227 -25.80 -9.17 6.08
CA THR A 227 -26.84 -8.44 5.34
C THR A 227 -28.20 -9.11 5.41
N GLY A 228 -28.24 -10.40 5.78
CA GLY A 228 -29.46 -11.21 5.78
C GLY A 228 -30.01 -11.51 4.38
N LYS A 229 -29.36 -11.05 3.31
CA LYS A 229 -29.78 -11.26 1.93
C LYS A 229 -29.62 -12.70 1.50
N VAL A 230 -30.54 -13.16 0.66
CA VAL A 230 -30.56 -14.53 0.12
C VAL A 230 -30.32 -14.46 -1.37
N PHE A 231 -29.41 -15.32 -1.85
CA PHE A 231 -29.04 -15.43 -3.26
C PHE A 231 -29.13 -16.90 -3.72
N GLU A 232 -29.47 -17.11 -4.97
CA GLU A 232 -29.34 -18.40 -5.63
C GLU A 232 -27.98 -18.47 -6.33
N ILE A 233 -27.21 -19.54 -6.08
CA ILE A 233 -25.89 -19.72 -6.67
C ILE A 233 -26.02 -20.10 -8.13
N ASP A 234 -25.37 -19.33 -9.02
CA ASP A 234 -25.28 -19.65 -10.44
C ASP A 234 -24.23 -20.73 -10.68
N ASN A 235 -23.00 -20.49 -10.24
CA ASN A 235 -21.88 -21.40 -10.38
C ASN A 235 -21.03 -21.46 -9.12
N VAL A 236 -20.37 -22.61 -8.94
CA VAL A 236 -19.35 -22.86 -7.91
C VAL A 236 -18.13 -23.44 -8.59
N GLY A 237 -16.93 -23.08 -8.14
CA GLY A 237 -15.71 -23.58 -8.74
C GLY A 237 -14.46 -23.32 -7.93
N PHE A 238 -13.31 -23.57 -8.55
CA PHE A 238 -11.97 -23.35 -7.99
C PHE A 238 -11.01 -22.86 -9.09
N PHE A 239 -9.83 -22.36 -8.72
CA PHE A 239 -8.80 -21.92 -9.66
C PHE A 239 -7.71 -22.98 -9.82
N ASN A 240 -7.29 -23.25 -11.12
CA ASN A 240 -6.22 -24.21 -11.41
C ASN A 240 -5.68 -24.02 -12.88
N PRO A 241 -4.80 -23.09 -13.18
CA PRO A 241 -4.82 -21.70 -12.68
C PRO A 241 -6.09 -20.96 -13.07
N GLU A 242 -6.68 -21.27 -14.22
CA GLU A 242 -7.93 -20.66 -14.69
C GLU A 242 -9.13 -21.11 -13.84
N PRO A 243 -10.20 -20.27 -13.74
CA PRO A 243 -11.40 -20.65 -13.04
C PRO A 243 -12.06 -21.89 -13.69
N LYS A 244 -12.29 -22.93 -12.88
CA LYS A 244 -12.95 -24.17 -13.27
C LYS A 244 -14.25 -24.37 -12.49
N VAL A 245 -15.35 -24.60 -13.18
CA VAL A 245 -16.64 -24.92 -12.56
C VAL A 245 -16.56 -26.30 -11.95
N SER A 246 -17.12 -26.45 -10.73
CA SER A 246 -17.22 -27.69 -9.99
C SER A 246 -18.69 -28.04 -9.71
N SER A 247 -18.96 -29.29 -9.42
CA SER A 247 -20.29 -29.75 -8.95
C SER A 247 -20.63 -29.24 -7.55
N GLY A 248 -19.65 -28.78 -6.79
CA GLY A 248 -19.77 -28.24 -5.44
C GLY A 248 -18.43 -28.15 -4.74
N LEU A 249 -18.42 -27.53 -3.56
CA LEU A 249 -17.29 -27.47 -2.63
C LEU A 249 -17.73 -28.03 -1.28
N GLY A 250 -16.87 -28.84 -0.69
CA GLY A 250 -17.07 -29.47 0.63
C GLY A 250 -16.16 -28.88 1.71
N VAL A 251 -16.22 -29.48 2.89
CA VAL A 251 -15.39 -29.09 4.05
C VAL A 251 -13.92 -29.08 3.67
N GLY A 252 -13.25 -28.00 4.01
CA GLY A 252 -11.83 -27.79 3.73
C GLY A 252 -11.53 -27.20 2.37
N GLU A 253 -12.44 -27.21 1.43
CA GLU A 253 -12.17 -26.72 0.10
C GLU A 253 -12.19 -25.18 0.02
N VAL A 254 -11.26 -24.66 -0.77
CA VAL A 254 -11.19 -23.26 -1.16
C VAL A 254 -11.62 -23.13 -2.62
N GLY A 255 -12.43 -22.12 -2.90
CA GLY A 255 -12.96 -21.89 -4.23
C GLY A 255 -13.73 -20.59 -4.36
N TRP A 256 -14.62 -20.52 -5.32
CA TRP A 256 -15.41 -19.33 -5.61
C TRP A 256 -16.86 -19.72 -5.93
N PHE A 257 -17.77 -18.75 -5.77
CA PHE A 257 -19.12 -18.84 -6.31
C PHE A 257 -19.57 -17.52 -6.96
N THR A 258 -20.53 -17.62 -7.87
CA THR A 258 -21.27 -16.50 -8.45
C THR A 258 -22.76 -16.68 -8.17
N ALA A 259 -23.49 -15.59 -7.97
CA ALA A 259 -24.90 -15.59 -7.65
C ALA A 259 -25.61 -14.34 -8.18
N SER A 260 -25.21 -13.84 -9.34
CA SER A 260 -25.74 -12.62 -9.98
C SER A 260 -25.83 -11.41 -9.06
N ILE A 261 -24.91 -11.31 -8.10
CA ILE A 261 -24.83 -10.21 -7.12
C ILE A 261 -24.27 -8.99 -7.85
N LYS A 262 -25.02 -7.89 -7.81
CA LYS A 262 -24.67 -6.66 -8.53
C LYS A 262 -23.91 -5.67 -7.68
N ASP A 263 -24.09 -5.73 -6.36
CA ASP A 263 -23.46 -4.82 -5.41
C ASP A 263 -22.52 -5.61 -4.50
N ILE A 264 -21.24 -5.23 -4.49
CA ILE A 264 -20.23 -5.88 -3.66
C ILE A 264 -20.50 -5.67 -2.15
N ALA A 265 -21.22 -4.62 -1.78
CA ALA A 265 -21.65 -4.38 -0.41
C ALA A 265 -22.57 -5.49 0.13
N ASP A 266 -23.15 -6.29 -0.74
CA ASP A 266 -24.00 -7.43 -0.37
C ASP A 266 -23.21 -8.68 0.02
N THR A 267 -21.90 -8.71 -0.30
CA THR A 267 -20.98 -9.80 0.01
C THR A 267 -19.72 -9.25 0.67
N GLN A 268 -19.89 -8.72 1.86
CA GLN A 268 -18.76 -8.13 2.59
C GLN A 268 -17.68 -9.18 2.86
N ILE A 269 -16.43 -8.79 2.63
CA ILE A 269 -15.27 -9.63 2.94
C ILE A 269 -15.21 -9.86 4.46
N GLY A 270 -15.06 -11.13 4.87
CA GLY A 270 -15.14 -11.54 6.28
C GLY A 270 -16.51 -12.04 6.70
N ASP A 271 -17.49 -12.00 5.82
CA ASP A 271 -18.84 -12.48 6.13
C ASP A 271 -18.96 -14.00 6.03
N THR A 272 -19.98 -14.51 6.68
CA THR A 272 -20.34 -15.93 6.64
C THR A 272 -21.46 -16.16 5.64
N VAL A 273 -21.22 -17.11 4.73
CA VAL A 273 -22.26 -17.67 3.86
C VAL A 273 -22.80 -18.94 4.47
N THR A 274 -24.13 -19.04 4.57
CA THR A 274 -24.84 -20.21 5.11
C THR A 274 -26.00 -20.62 4.21
N SER A 275 -26.56 -21.81 4.41
CA SER A 275 -27.78 -22.23 3.72
C SER A 275 -28.97 -21.34 4.12
N ALA A 276 -29.80 -20.93 3.16
CA ALA A 276 -31.01 -20.18 3.46
C ALA A 276 -32.08 -21.05 4.12
N GLU A 277 -32.05 -22.38 3.87
CA GLU A 277 -33.02 -23.34 4.43
C GLU A 277 -32.65 -23.80 5.84
N THR A 278 -31.36 -24.03 6.06
CA THR A 278 -30.79 -24.46 7.35
C THR A 278 -29.63 -23.54 7.75
N PRO A 279 -29.93 -22.30 8.19
CA PRO A 279 -28.86 -21.34 8.49
C PRO A 279 -28.08 -21.76 9.75
N THR A 280 -26.77 -21.48 9.73
CA THR A 280 -25.94 -21.68 10.93
C THR A 280 -26.27 -20.67 12.02
N ASP A 281 -26.19 -21.12 13.28
CA ASP A 281 -26.24 -20.28 14.46
C ASP A 281 -24.85 -19.78 14.92
N ARG A 282 -23.80 -20.23 14.26
CA ARG A 282 -22.40 -19.95 14.61
C ARG A 282 -21.67 -19.28 13.45
N PRO A 283 -21.90 -17.98 13.20
CA PRO A 283 -21.15 -17.27 12.16
C PRO A 283 -19.65 -17.28 12.45
N ILE A 284 -18.84 -17.27 11.38
CA ILE A 284 -17.41 -17.13 11.48
C ILE A 284 -17.10 -15.67 11.87
N PRO A 285 -16.22 -15.40 12.85
CA PRO A 285 -15.88 -14.04 13.20
C PRO A 285 -15.36 -13.26 11.97
N GLY A 286 -15.94 -12.09 11.71
CA GLY A 286 -15.57 -11.25 10.59
C GLY A 286 -14.20 -10.58 10.73
N PHE A 287 -13.79 -9.83 9.71
CA PHE A 287 -12.59 -8.99 9.74
C PHE A 287 -12.92 -7.60 10.26
N LYS A 288 -11.95 -6.95 10.88
CA LYS A 288 -12.02 -5.50 11.10
C LYS A 288 -11.89 -4.81 9.73
N PRO A 289 -12.72 -3.79 9.43
CA PRO A 289 -12.58 -3.07 8.18
C PRO A 289 -11.20 -2.43 8.09
N ALA A 290 -10.62 -2.42 6.89
CA ALA A 290 -9.40 -1.68 6.63
C ALA A 290 -9.70 -0.18 6.74
N MET A 291 -8.83 0.54 7.42
CA MET A 291 -8.95 1.99 7.59
C MET A 291 -7.84 2.67 6.80
N PRO A 292 -8.18 3.52 5.83
CA PRO A 292 -7.18 4.34 5.15
C PRO A 292 -6.42 5.23 6.13
N VAL A 293 -5.13 5.35 5.92
CA VAL A 293 -4.23 6.15 6.77
C VAL A 293 -3.49 7.24 5.99
N VAL A 294 -3.45 7.11 4.66
CA VAL A 294 -2.85 8.07 3.73
C VAL A 294 -3.92 8.61 2.81
N PHE A 295 -3.95 9.91 2.60
CA PHE A 295 -4.94 10.58 1.76
C PHE A 295 -4.26 11.48 0.72
N SER A 296 -4.73 11.41 -0.53
CA SER A 296 -4.28 12.27 -1.62
C SER A 296 -5.47 12.66 -2.51
N GLY A 297 -5.44 13.87 -3.04
CA GLY A 297 -6.38 14.30 -4.07
C GLY A 297 -5.92 13.80 -5.43
N LEU A 298 -6.82 13.18 -6.21
CA LEU A 298 -6.59 12.78 -7.59
C LEU A 298 -7.43 13.63 -8.52
N TYR A 299 -6.78 14.31 -9.45
CA TYR A 299 -7.42 15.23 -10.39
C TYR A 299 -7.07 14.83 -11.82
N PRO A 300 -8.05 14.82 -12.75
CA PRO A 300 -7.74 14.58 -14.15
C PRO A 300 -7.00 15.80 -14.73
N THR A 301 -6.03 15.56 -15.61
CA THR A 301 -5.32 16.64 -16.31
C THR A 301 -6.26 17.42 -17.21
N ASP A 302 -7.20 16.73 -17.85
CA ASP A 302 -8.30 17.35 -18.61
C ASP A 302 -9.59 17.29 -17.79
N THR A 303 -10.21 18.44 -17.56
CA THR A 303 -11.46 18.54 -16.79
C THR A 303 -12.63 17.77 -17.42
N GLU A 304 -12.59 17.49 -18.72
CA GLU A 304 -13.59 16.67 -19.42
C GLU A 304 -13.53 15.20 -18.99
N ASP A 305 -12.38 14.73 -18.48
CA ASP A 305 -12.18 13.36 -18.00
C ASP A 305 -12.72 13.12 -16.57
N TYR A 306 -13.27 14.12 -15.87
CA TYR A 306 -13.83 13.95 -14.53
C TYR A 306 -14.90 12.84 -14.43
N PRO A 307 -15.88 12.71 -15.36
CA PRO A 307 -16.83 11.59 -15.32
C PRO A 307 -16.17 10.23 -15.52
N LYS A 308 -15.14 10.15 -16.38
CA LYS A 308 -14.36 8.93 -16.64
C LYS A 308 -13.57 8.53 -15.40
N LEU A 309 -12.95 9.50 -14.70
CA LEU A 309 -12.26 9.27 -13.43
C LEU A 309 -13.22 8.73 -12.36
N ARG A 310 -14.42 9.29 -12.24
CA ARG A 310 -15.44 8.79 -11.30
C ARG A 310 -15.76 7.33 -11.57
N GLU A 311 -16.07 6.97 -12.81
CA GLU A 311 -16.40 5.60 -13.19
C GLU A 311 -15.23 4.64 -12.92
N ALA A 312 -14.00 5.07 -13.20
CA ALA A 312 -12.80 4.29 -12.92
C ALA A 312 -12.60 4.04 -11.42
N LEU A 313 -12.78 5.07 -10.59
CA LEU A 313 -12.68 4.95 -9.13
C LEU A 313 -13.78 4.03 -8.56
N GLU A 314 -15.01 4.15 -9.04
CA GLU A 314 -16.12 3.25 -8.69
C GLU A 314 -15.76 1.79 -9.01
N LYS A 315 -15.23 1.52 -10.20
CA LYS A 315 -14.80 0.16 -10.60
C LYS A 315 -13.64 -0.36 -9.75
N LEU A 316 -12.66 0.49 -9.43
CA LEU A 316 -11.53 0.08 -8.58
C LEU A 316 -11.99 -0.22 -7.16
N SER A 317 -12.86 0.60 -6.58
CA SER A 317 -13.36 0.39 -5.21
C SER A 317 -14.19 -0.88 -5.05
N LEU A 318 -14.81 -1.38 -6.13
CA LEU A 318 -15.46 -2.69 -6.12
C LEU A 318 -14.47 -3.85 -5.91
N ASN A 319 -13.21 -3.67 -6.34
CA ASN A 319 -12.17 -4.70 -6.27
C ASN A 319 -11.15 -4.47 -5.15
N ASP A 320 -11.29 -3.37 -4.41
CA ASP A 320 -10.38 -2.97 -3.33
C ASP A 320 -11.16 -2.40 -2.15
N ALA A 321 -11.44 -3.25 -1.18
CA ALA A 321 -12.23 -2.88 0.00
C ALA A 321 -11.55 -1.88 0.95
N ALA A 322 -10.25 -1.63 0.76
CA ALA A 322 -9.47 -0.70 1.56
C ALA A 322 -9.40 0.70 0.93
N PHE A 323 -9.75 0.82 -0.34
CA PHE A 323 -9.74 2.07 -1.08
C PHE A 323 -11.04 2.85 -0.84
N THR A 324 -10.91 4.12 -0.49
CA THR A 324 -12.06 5.02 -0.32
C THR A 324 -11.86 6.28 -1.17
N PHE A 325 -12.95 6.86 -1.65
CA PHE A 325 -12.89 8.12 -2.38
C PHE A 325 -14.15 8.95 -2.17
N GLU A 326 -13.99 10.26 -2.21
CA GLU A 326 -15.07 11.24 -2.13
C GLU A 326 -14.80 12.42 -3.08
N PRO A 327 -15.84 13.08 -3.62
CA PRO A 327 -15.65 14.25 -4.49
C PRO A 327 -14.91 15.37 -3.77
N GLU A 328 -13.93 15.97 -4.45
CA GLU A 328 -13.16 17.11 -3.97
C GLU A 328 -13.08 18.19 -5.05
N THR A 329 -12.95 19.44 -4.64
CA THR A 329 -12.75 20.56 -5.55
C THR A 329 -11.55 21.38 -5.10
N SER A 330 -10.63 21.65 -6.02
CA SER A 330 -9.50 22.55 -5.84
C SER A 330 -9.69 23.81 -6.69
N GLU A 331 -9.35 24.97 -6.14
CA GLU A 331 -9.37 26.24 -6.91
C GLU A 331 -8.34 26.20 -8.04
N ALA A 332 -7.22 25.50 -7.85
CA ALA A 332 -6.13 25.39 -8.81
C ALA A 332 -6.32 24.26 -9.84
N LEU A 333 -6.89 23.11 -9.44
CA LEU A 333 -6.96 21.88 -10.25
C LEU A 333 -8.37 21.53 -10.73
N GLY A 334 -9.40 22.23 -10.25
CA GLY A 334 -10.78 21.98 -10.60
C GLY A 334 -11.40 20.82 -9.82
N PHE A 335 -12.24 20.01 -10.50
CA PHE A 335 -12.94 18.89 -9.89
C PHE A 335 -12.07 17.63 -9.88
N GLY A 336 -12.03 16.93 -8.75
CA GLY A 336 -11.30 15.70 -8.54
C GLY A 336 -11.91 14.86 -7.42
N PHE A 337 -11.12 13.98 -6.85
CA PHE A 337 -11.54 13.11 -5.76
C PHE A 337 -10.46 13.05 -4.68
N ARG A 338 -10.88 13.14 -3.42
CA ARG A 338 -10.05 12.81 -2.26
C ARG A 338 -10.07 11.32 -2.06
N CYS A 339 -8.90 10.69 -2.18
CA CYS A 339 -8.74 9.24 -2.10
C CYS A 339 -8.00 8.85 -0.83
N GLY A 340 -8.46 7.78 -0.18
CA GLY A 340 -7.85 7.19 1.00
C GLY A 340 -7.20 5.85 0.69
N PHE A 341 -5.98 5.64 1.18
CA PHE A 341 -5.11 4.50 0.90
C PHE A 341 -4.55 3.89 2.18
N LEU A 342 -4.14 2.63 2.14
CA LEU A 342 -3.48 1.94 3.26
C LEU A 342 -2.05 2.43 3.51
N GLY A 343 -1.37 2.91 2.45
CA GLY A 343 -0.01 3.41 2.49
C GLY A 343 0.38 4.04 1.16
N LEU A 344 1.65 4.43 1.04
CA LEU A 344 2.16 5.07 -0.19
C LEU A 344 2.21 4.12 -1.37
N LEU A 345 2.68 2.88 -1.16
CA LEU A 345 2.73 1.88 -2.23
C LEU A 345 1.32 1.57 -2.76
N HIS A 346 0.33 1.50 -1.87
CA HIS A 346 -1.06 1.34 -2.27
C HIS A 346 -1.54 2.54 -3.12
N ALA A 347 -1.21 3.79 -2.73
CA ALA A 347 -1.54 4.98 -3.51
C ALA A 347 -0.93 4.95 -4.91
N ASP A 348 0.36 4.60 -5.02
CA ASP A 348 1.08 4.48 -6.28
C ASP A 348 0.48 3.41 -7.21
N ILE A 349 0.05 2.28 -6.64
CA ILE A 349 -0.57 1.19 -7.40
C ILE A 349 -1.93 1.62 -7.93
N VAL A 350 -2.78 2.24 -7.09
CA VAL A 350 -4.09 2.74 -7.52
C VAL A 350 -3.94 3.78 -8.62
N GLN A 351 -3.01 4.72 -8.48
CA GLN A 351 -2.73 5.73 -9.51
C GLN A 351 -2.26 5.07 -10.82
N ALA A 352 -1.28 4.17 -10.76
CA ALA A 352 -0.77 3.47 -11.94
C ALA A 352 -1.84 2.63 -12.64
N ARG A 353 -2.78 2.03 -11.88
CA ARG A 353 -3.93 1.31 -12.44
C ARG A 353 -4.91 2.24 -13.14
N LEU A 354 -5.22 3.40 -12.53
CA LEU A 354 -6.09 4.42 -13.16
C LEU A 354 -5.50 4.91 -14.48
N GLU A 355 -4.20 5.15 -14.52
CA GLU A 355 -3.50 5.61 -15.72
C GLU A 355 -3.47 4.54 -16.82
N ARG A 356 -3.20 3.27 -16.49
CA ARG A 356 -2.99 2.19 -17.47
C ARG A 356 -4.28 1.48 -17.88
N GLU A 357 -5.13 1.11 -16.90
CA GLU A 357 -6.35 0.33 -17.19
C GLU A 357 -7.47 1.21 -17.76
N PHE A 358 -7.49 2.50 -17.38
CA PHE A 358 -8.54 3.44 -17.77
C PHE A 358 -8.06 4.57 -18.68
N ASP A 359 -6.78 4.60 -19.06
CA ASP A 359 -6.19 5.62 -19.94
C ASP A 359 -6.52 7.04 -19.45
N LEU A 360 -6.19 7.32 -18.19
CA LEU A 360 -6.38 8.60 -17.51
C LEU A 360 -5.03 9.27 -17.28
N ALA A 361 -4.91 10.56 -17.56
CA ALA A 361 -3.78 11.36 -17.14
C ALA A 361 -4.16 12.10 -15.85
N LEU A 362 -3.42 11.84 -14.75
CA LEU A 362 -3.78 12.29 -13.41
C LEU A 362 -2.73 13.21 -12.79
N ILE A 363 -3.20 14.14 -11.99
CA ILE A 363 -2.40 14.92 -11.05
C ILE A 363 -2.75 14.45 -9.64
N ALA A 364 -1.77 13.92 -8.91
CA ALA A 364 -1.91 13.59 -7.50
C ALA A 364 -1.40 14.75 -6.64
N THR A 365 -2.14 15.11 -5.59
CA THR A 365 -1.62 16.04 -4.57
C THR A 365 -0.69 15.32 -3.61
N ALA A 366 0.07 16.07 -2.81
CA ALA A 366 0.93 15.49 -1.78
C ALA A 366 0.13 14.57 -0.86
N PRO A 367 0.55 13.29 -0.69
CA PRO A 367 -0.08 12.41 0.27
C PRO A 367 0.05 12.98 1.67
N GLY A 368 -1.00 12.89 2.47
CA GLY A 368 -1.05 13.41 3.84
C GLY A 368 -1.74 12.43 4.78
N VAL A 369 -1.62 12.73 6.07
CA VAL A 369 -2.33 12.01 7.14
C VAL A 369 -3.57 12.77 7.56
N VAL A 370 -4.47 12.10 8.29
CA VAL A 370 -5.61 12.74 8.94
C VAL A 370 -5.15 13.45 10.19
N TYR A 371 -5.54 14.71 10.37
CA TYR A 371 -5.35 15.48 11.59
C TYR A 371 -6.69 15.63 12.33
N LYS A 372 -6.70 15.46 13.64
CA LYS A 372 -7.87 15.77 14.46
C LYS A 372 -7.77 17.18 14.99
N VAL A 373 -8.73 18.01 14.66
CA VAL A 373 -8.73 19.43 14.99
C VAL A 373 -9.85 19.72 15.96
N VAL A 374 -9.52 20.44 17.03
CA VAL A 374 -10.49 21.02 17.96
C VAL A 374 -10.44 22.52 17.80
N THR A 375 -11.57 23.14 17.51
CA THR A 375 -11.69 24.60 17.37
C THR A 375 -11.95 25.27 18.71
N THR A 376 -11.72 26.59 18.77
CA THR A 376 -11.94 27.40 19.99
C THR A 376 -13.39 27.45 20.46
N ASP A 377 -14.35 27.12 19.58
CA ASP A 377 -15.78 26.95 19.91
C ASP A 377 -16.14 25.53 20.35
N GLY A 378 -15.14 24.65 20.50
CA GLY A 378 -15.31 23.26 21.01
C GLY A 378 -15.74 22.23 19.99
N ARG A 379 -15.78 22.54 18.70
CA ARG A 379 -16.08 21.57 17.65
C ARG A 379 -14.85 20.72 17.35
N ALA A 380 -15.03 19.42 17.23
CA ALA A 380 -13.99 18.47 16.82
C ALA A 380 -14.34 17.87 15.46
N PHE A 381 -13.37 17.82 14.55
CA PHE A 381 -13.50 17.20 13.23
C PHE A 381 -12.16 16.75 12.69
N ASP A 382 -12.22 15.85 11.71
CA ASP A 382 -11.04 15.30 11.04
C ASP A 382 -10.72 16.16 9.81
N VAL A 383 -9.43 16.50 9.62
CA VAL A 383 -8.90 17.24 8.48
C VAL A 383 -8.00 16.32 7.68
N GLN A 384 -8.40 16.02 6.47
CA GLN A 384 -7.65 15.22 5.50
C GLN A 384 -6.96 16.11 4.46
N ASN A 385 -7.61 17.23 4.10
CA ASN A 385 -7.08 18.19 3.16
C ASN A 385 -6.50 19.42 3.92
N PRO A 386 -5.23 19.78 3.73
CA PRO A 386 -4.65 20.97 4.36
C PRO A 386 -5.42 22.27 4.09
N SER A 387 -6.11 22.37 2.94
CA SER A 387 -6.89 23.58 2.60
C SER A 387 -8.07 23.81 3.54
N GLU A 388 -8.63 22.75 4.13
CA GLU A 388 -9.77 22.78 5.05
C GLU A 388 -9.39 23.18 6.49
N LEU A 389 -8.08 23.21 6.81
CA LEU A 389 -7.64 23.61 8.14
C LEU A 389 -8.07 25.06 8.43
N PRO A 390 -8.79 25.32 9.55
CA PRO A 390 -9.19 26.67 9.94
C PRO A 390 -8.01 27.61 10.13
N THR A 391 -8.30 28.89 10.20
CA THR A 391 -7.29 29.91 10.54
C THR A 391 -6.74 29.67 11.96
N PRO A 392 -5.46 29.96 12.23
CA PRO A 392 -4.82 29.66 13.51
C PRO A 392 -5.54 30.20 14.74
N ASP A 393 -6.23 31.32 14.63
CA ASP A 393 -7.02 31.96 15.69
C ASP A 393 -8.28 31.17 16.11
N ARG A 394 -8.75 30.27 15.24
CA ARG A 394 -9.91 29.41 15.49
C ARG A 394 -9.57 28.01 15.94
N ILE A 395 -8.29 27.66 16.03
CA ILE A 395 -7.81 26.34 16.43
C ILE A 395 -7.45 26.36 17.91
N ALA A 396 -8.03 25.44 18.68
CA ALA A 396 -7.66 25.20 20.08
C ALA A 396 -6.53 24.17 20.17
N SER A 397 -6.65 23.02 19.47
CA SER A 397 -5.59 22.01 19.37
C SER A 397 -5.66 21.26 18.06
N ILE A 398 -4.52 20.70 17.65
CA ILE A 398 -4.40 19.78 16.50
C ILE A 398 -3.68 18.54 17.00
N ALA A 399 -4.25 17.37 16.74
CA ALA A 399 -3.61 16.09 17.01
C ALA A 399 -3.22 15.40 15.70
N GLU A 400 -1.99 14.90 15.68
CA GLU A 400 -1.40 14.14 14.58
C GLU A 400 -1.32 12.64 14.91
N PRO A 401 -1.43 11.73 13.92
CA PRO A 401 -1.34 10.29 14.16
C PRO A 401 0.10 9.90 14.48
N TRP A 402 0.26 9.02 15.48
CA TRP A 402 1.53 8.45 15.90
C TRP A 402 1.55 6.95 15.64
N VAL A 403 2.72 6.43 15.28
CA VAL A 403 2.96 5.02 15.02
C VAL A 403 4.09 4.48 15.88
N ALA A 404 3.95 3.22 16.31
CA ALA A 404 5.07 2.41 16.79
C ALA A 404 5.84 1.92 15.57
N LEU A 405 7.09 2.28 15.47
CA LEU A 405 7.99 1.94 14.39
C LEU A 405 9.08 1.00 14.91
N SER A 406 9.20 -0.18 14.31
CA SER A 406 10.30 -1.12 14.53
C SER A 406 11.23 -1.09 13.33
N VAL A 407 12.51 -0.90 13.56
CA VAL A 407 13.54 -0.87 12.51
C VAL A 407 14.59 -1.93 12.85
N PHE A 408 14.78 -2.90 11.93
CA PHE A 408 15.76 -3.97 12.04
C PHE A 408 16.95 -3.70 11.13
N MET A 409 18.16 -3.85 11.67
CA MET A 409 19.38 -3.62 10.89
C MET A 409 20.60 -4.26 11.56
N PRO A 410 21.73 -4.46 10.83
CA PRO A 410 23.03 -4.75 11.43
C PRO A 410 23.50 -3.63 12.37
N GLU A 411 24.23 -4.00 13.43
CA GLU A 411 24.69 -3.08 14.49
C GLU A 411 25.46 -1.85 13.94
N GLU A 412 26.22 -2.04 12.87
CA GLU A 412 27.04 -0.96 12.27
C GLU A 412 26.22 0.26 11.77
N TYR A 413 24.93 0.09 11.47
CA TYR A 413 24.05 1.16 10.97
C TYR A 413 23.20 1.83 12.04
N VAL A 414 23.20 1.32 13.27
CA VAL A 414 22.34 1.80 14.37
C VAL A 414 22.51 3.29 14.61
N GLY A 415 23.75 3.78 14.70
CA GLY A 415 24.01 5.21 14.97
C GLY A 415 23.44 6.13 13.89
N ALA A 416 23.55 5.74 12.61
CA ALA A 416 23.01 6.52 11.50
C ALA A 416 21.48 6.51 11.48
N ALA A 417 20.86 5.35 11.76
CA ALA A 417 19.41 5.22 11.84
C ALA A 417 18.82 6.00 13.03
N MET A 418 19.47 5.98 14.19
CA MET A 418 19.06 6.79 15.35
C MET A 418 19.09 8.29 15.02
N GLY A 419 20.12 8.77 14.31
CA GLY A 419 20.18 10.15 13.83
C GLY A 419 19.02 10.52 12.91
N LEU A 420 18.69 9.63 11.96
CA LEU A 420 17.53 9.82 11.08
C LEU A 420 16.20 9.83 11.83
N LEU A 421 16.02 8.91 12.78
CA LEU A 421 14.81 8.83 13.61
C LEU A 421 14.64 10.06 14.50
N GLN A 422 15.72 10.59 15.05
CA GLN A 422 15.69 11.82 15.82
C GLN A 422 15.31 13.03 14.94
N GLU A 423 15.84 13.12 13.72
CA GLU A 423 15.43 14.13 12.73
C GLU A 423 13.92 14.05 12.46
N LYS A 424 13.36 12.85 12.45
CA LYS A 424 11.93 12.58 12.21
C LYS A 424 11.06 12.68 13.48
N ARG A 425 11.54 13.32 14.55
CA ARG A 425 10.83 13.51 15.82
C ARG A 425 10.51 12.20 16.55
N GLY A 426 11.27 11.15 16.26
CA GLY A 426 11.09 9.84 16.88
C GLY A 426 11.49 9.85 18.36
N VAL A 427 10.67 9.20 19.19
CA VAL A 427 10.91 8.95 20.60
C VAL A 427 11.32 7.49 20.78
N MET A 428 12.57 7.25 21.16
CA MET A 428 13.09 5.91 21.38
C MET A 428 12.37 5.25 22.56
N GLN A 429 11.87 4.05 22.36
CA GLN A 429 11.23 3.24 23.38
C GLN A 429 12.17 2.16 23.88
N ASP A 430 12.82 1.44 22.95
CA ASP A 430 13.67 0.31 23.27
C ASP A 430 14.72 0.06 22.19
N MET A 431 15.76 -0.68 22.53
CA MET A 431 16.78 -1.19 21.61
C MET A 431 17.10 -2.61 22.01
N VAL A 432 16.74 -3.56 21.15
CA VAL A 432 16.90 -4.99 21.42
C VAL A 432 17.95 -5.58 20.48
N TYR A 433 18.92 -6.32 21.05
CA TYR A 433 19.94 -7.01 20.28
C TYR A 433 19.50 -8.45 20.02
N HIS A 434 19.50 -8.83 18.76
CA HIS A 434 19.22 -10.17 18.26
C HIS A 434 20.47 -10.68 17.55
N GLY A 435 21.41 -11.28 18.31
CA GLY A 435 22.68 -11.70 17.78
C GLY A 435 23.49 -10.54 17.17
N ARG A 436 23.61 -10.52 15.82
CA ARG A 436 24.32 -9.46 15.08
C ARG A 436 23.39 -8.35 14.56
N ARG A 437 22.09 -8.48 14.80
CA ARG A 437 21.09 -7.49 14.39
C ARG A 437 20.54 -6.73 15.59
N VAL A 438 20.07 -5.54 15.34
CA VAL A 438 19.46 -4.66 16.34
C VAL A 438 18.08 -4.26 15.87
N GLU A 439 17.10 -4.40 16.75
CA GLU A 439 15.78 -3.83 16.61
C GLU A 439 15.72 -2.52 17.38
N LEU A 440 15.47 -1.42 16.66
CA LEU A 440 15.16 -0.12 17.26
C LEU A 440 13.64 0.05 17.31
N ARG A 441 13.09 0.26 18.49
CA ARG A 441 11.68 0.56 18.70
C ARG A 441 11.49 2.03 19.01
N TYR A 442 10.72 2.70 18.16
CA TYR A 442 10.44 4.13 18.28
C TYR A 442 8.95 4.39 18.18
N GLU A 443 8.50 5.49 18.80
CA GLU A 443 7.24 6.11 18.47
C GLU A 443 7.52 7.36 17.64
N VAL A 444 6.82 7.51 16.50
CA VAL A 444 7.10 8.57 15.52
C VAL A 444 5.78 9.14 15.01
N PRO A 445 5.68 10.47 14.78
CA PRO A 445 4.54 11.02 14.05
C PRO A 445 4.50 10.43 12.62
N PHE A 446 3.34 9.89 12.23
CA PHE A 446 3.22 9.16 10.96
C PHE A 446 3.55 10.03 9.74
N GLY A 447 3.14 11.30 9.76
CA GLY A 447 3.44 12.24 8.68
C GLY A 447 4.94 12.48 8.42
N GLU A 448 5.80 12.21 9.42
CA GLU A 448 7.25 12.41 9.30
C GLU A 448 7.95 11.26 8.54
N ILE A 449 7.35 10.08 8.50
CA ILE A 449 7.94 8.89 7.86
C ILE A 449 7.30 8.57 6.50
N LEU A 450 6.25 9.30 6.10
CA LEU A 450 5.53 9.05 4.86
C LEU A 450 6.38 9.23 3.60
N TYR A 451 7.27 10.23 3.55
CA TYR A 451 7.92 10.58 2.29
C TYR A 451 9.27 9.86 2.10
N ASP A 452 10.33 10.46 2.52
CA ASP A 452 11.71 10.06 2.20
C ASP A 452 12.34 9.09 3.20
N PHE A 453 11.61 8.71 4.26
CA PHE A 453 12.18 7.96 5.37
C PHE A 453 12.66 6.56 4.96
N HIS A 454 11.82 5.81 4.23
CA HIS A 454 12.15 4.45 3.79
C HIS A 454 13.39 4.44 2.89
N ASP A 455 13.44 5.34 1.90
CA ASP A 455 14.54 5.41 0.94
C ASP A 455 15.84 5.87 1.61
N ARG A 456 15.75 6.85 2.49
CA ARG A 456 16.88 7.28 3.31
C ARG A 456 17.38 6.17 4.24
N LEU A 457 16.47 5.42 4.86
CA LEU A 457 16.82 4.30 5.72
C LEU A 457 17.52 3.19 4.91
N LYS A 458 16.98 2.82 3.76
CA LYS A 458 17.60 1.86 2.84
C LYS A 458 18.97 2.35 2.34
N SER A 459 19.08 3.60 1.94
CA SER A 459 20.34 4.19 1.46
C SER A 459 21.42 4.17 2.55
N LEU A 460 21.13 4.65 3.76
CA LEU A 460 22.12 4.71 4.85
C LEU A 460 22.56 3.34 5.36
N SER A 461 21.71 2.32 5.22
CA SER A 461 21.99 0.94 5.61
C SER A 461 22.46 0.06 4.45
N ARG A 462 22.70 0.61 3.26
CA ARG A 462 23.04 -0.15 2.04
C ARG A 462 22.02 -1.24 1.70
N GLY A 463 20.76 -1.02 2.00
CA GLY A 463 19.67 -1.96 1.77
C GLY A 463 19.42 -2.97 2.90
N TYR A 464 20.25 -2.99 3.94
CA TYR A 464 20.13 -3.99 5.02
C TYR A 464 19.09 -3.65 6.10
N ALA A 465 18.63 -2.41 6.20
CA ALA A 465 17.59 -2.06 7.17
C ALA A 465 16.20 -2.37 6.61
N SER A 466 15.36 -2.96 7.44
CA SER A 466 13.93 -3.11 7.22
C SER A 466 13.14 -2.39 8.31
N MET A 467 11.93 -2.01 8.00
CA MET A 467 11.05 -1.35 8.95
C MET A 467 9.63 -1.89 8.87
N ASP A 468 8.95 -1.79 9.99
CA ASP A 468 7.53 -2.01 10.12
C ASP A 468 6.92 -0.98 11.06
N TYR A 469 5.65 -0.64 10.85
CA TYR A 469 4.96 0.34 11.71
C TYR A 469 3.52 -0.08 12.00
N LYS A 470 3.05 0.35 13.17
CA LYS A 470 1.67 0.13 13.61
C LYS A 470 1.10 1.41 14.19
N PHE A 471 -0.10 1.81 13.76
CA PHE A 471 -0.80 2.95 14.36
C PHE A 471 -1.01 2.73 15.86
N ILE A 472 -0.75 3.78 16.67
CA ILE A 472 -0.95 3.77 18.12
C ILE A 472 -2.16 4.64 18.47
N GLU A 473 -2.01 5.96 18.32
CA GLU A 473 -2.98 6.95 18.77
C GLU A 473 -2.77 8.30 18.08
N TYR A 474 -3.67 9.23 18.34
CA TYR A 474 -3.49 10.64 18.01
C TYR A 474 -2.92 11.40 19.21
N ARG A 475 -1.87 12.22 18.97
CA ARG A 475 -1.27 13.10 19.99
C ARG A 475 -1.29 14.54 19.54
N GLU A 476 -1.54 15.47 20.48
CA GLU A 476 -1.44 16.89 20.18
C GLU A 476 -0.01 17.25 19.75
N GLY A 477 0.09 18.05 18.68
CA GLY A 477 1.35 18.50 18.11
C GLY A 477 1.30 19.96 17.68
N ASP A 478 2.44 20.65 17.74
CA ASP A 478 2.55 22.02 17.23
C ASP A 478 2.74 22.00 15.70
N VAL A 479 1.68 21.59 15.00
CA VAL A 479 1.65 21.55 13.53
C VAL A 479 0.97 22.80 12.98
N VAL A 480 1.45 23.24 11.81
CA VAL A 480 0.98 24.46 11.16
C VAL A 480 0.75 24.21 9.69
N LYS A 481 -0.22 24.93 9.13
CA LYS A 481 -0.48 24.95 7.69
C LYS A 481 0.49 25.89 7.00
N ILE A 482 1.10 25.39 5.95
CA ILE A 482 1.96 26.15 5.04
C ILE A 482 1.18 26.34 3.74
N ASP A 483 0.83 27.57 3.41
CA ASP A 483 0.21 27.93 2.15
C ASP A 483 1.28 28.35 1.15
N ILE A 484 1.16 27.88 -0.10
CA ILE A 484 2.04 28.25 -1.21
C ILE A 484 1.33 29.27 -2.09
N LEU A 485 2.00 30.39 -2.34
CA LEU A 485 1.50 31.44 -3.22
C LEU A 485 2.40 31.57 -4.44
N VAL A 486 1.79 31.62 -5.61
CA VAL A 486 2.46 31.88 -6.89
C VAL A 486 1.90 33.19 -7.45
N ASN A 487 2.76 34.17 -7.67
CA ASN A 487 2.35 35.52 -8.09
C ASN A 487 1.33 36.20 -7.18
N ASP A 488 1.45 35.94 -5.86
CA ASP A 488 0.58 36.43 -4.77
C ASP A 488 -0.82 35.74 -4.74
N GLU A 489 -1.08 34.74 -5.61
CA GLU A 489 -2.29 33.90 -5.60
C GLU A 489 -2.00 32.57 -4.90
N LYS A 490 -2.91 32.10 -4.06
CA LYS A 490 -2.77 30.86 -3.31
C LYS A 490 -3.03 29.66 -4.24
N VAL A 491 -2.14 28.66 -4.17
CA VAL A 491 -2.31 27.36 -4.84
C VAL A 491 -2.66 26.33 -3.75
N ASP A 492 -3.94 26.08 -3.57
CA ASP A 492 -4.49 25.23 -2.51
C ASP A 492 -3.98 23.78 -2.57
N ALA A 493 -3.84 23.23 -3.75
CA ALA A 493 -3.33 21.89 -4.00
C ALA A 493 -1.87 21.67 -3.52
N LEU A 494 -1.10 22.75 -3.30
CA LEU A 494 0.26 22.73 -2.78
C LEU A 494 0.34 23.07 -1.29
N SER A 495 -0.79 23.34 -0.64
CA SER A 495 -0.82 23.56 0.80
C SER A 495 -0.45 22.28 1.54
N THR A 496 0.35 22.38 2.61
CA THR A 496 0.79 21.24 3.41
C THR A 496 0.72 21.56 4.91
N ILE A 497 0.65 20.51 5.71
CA ILE A 497 0.74 20.63 7.18
C ILE A 497 2.08 20.06 7.62
N ALA A 498 2.81 20.79 8.43
CA ALA A 498 4.10 20.37 8.98
C ALA A 498 4.27 20.86 10.42
N HIS A 499 5.16 20.20 11.17
CA HIS A 499 5.54 20.70 12.50
C HIS A 499 6.18 22.08 12.38
N ARG A 500 5.87 22.98 13.34
CA ARG A 500 6.32 24.38 13.32
C ARG A 500 7.82 24.53 13.15
N ASP A 501 8.61 23.71 13.84
CA ASP A 501 10.08 23.78 13.76
C ASP A 501 10.62 23.44 12.37
N LYS A 502 9.89 22.62 11.61
CA LYS A 502 10.26 22.19 10.24
C LYS A 502 9.62 23.03 9.15
N ALA A 503 8.63 23.85 9.50
CA ALA A 503 7.82 24.60 8.54
C ALA A 503 8.67 25.45 7.58
N TYR A 504 9.76 26.07 8.07
CA TYR A 504 10.68 26.83 7.23
C TYR A 504 11.38 25.94 6.19
N VAL A 505 11.90 24.79 6.62
CA VAL A 505 12.65 23.88 5.73
C VAL A 505 11.73 23.30 4.67
N VAL A 506 10.54 22.85 5.07
CA VAL A 506 9.53 22.32 4.16
C VAL A 506 9.08 23.40 3.18
N GLY A 507 8.69 24.57 3.66
CA GLY A 507 8.25 25.68 2.82
C GLY A 507 9.35 26.16 1.86
N ARG A 508 10.60 26.20 2.30
CA ARG A 508 11.75 26.59 1.49
C ARG A 508 11.99 25.61 0.33
N ARG A 509 11.98 24.30 0.62
CA ARG A 509 12.13 23.24 -0.37
C ARG A 509 11.07 23.34 -1.48
N VAL A 510 9.79 23.46 -1.09
CA VAL A 510 8.68 23.61 -2.05
C VAL A 510 8.87 24.84 -2.92
N VAL A 511 9.18 26.00 -2.32
CA VAL A 511 9.33 27.26 -3.03
C VAL A 511 10.51 27.22 -4.01
N ASP A 512 11.64 26.62 -3.64
CA ASP A 512 12.81 26.52 -4.50
C ASP A 512 12.54 25.57 -5.69
N ARG A 513 11.96 24.40 -5.47
CA ARG A 513 11.56 23.48 -6.55
C ARG A 513 10.55 24.10 -7.49
N MET A 514 9.52 24.77 -6.97
CA MET A 514 8.55 25.49 -7.80
C MET A 514 9.23 26.56 -8.68
N ALA A 515 10.20 27.28 -8.13
CA ALA A 515 10.91 28.32 -8.87
C ALA A 515 11.82 27.78 -9.99
N GLU A 516 12.24 26.51 -9.90
CA GLU A 516 13.02 25.81 -10.94
C GLU A 516 12.14 25.36 -12.11
N VAL A 517 10.95 24.85 -11.81
CA VAL A 517 10.04 24.24 -12.79
C VAL A 517 9.15 25.27 -13.48
N ILE A 518 8.68 26.30 -12.77
CA ILE A 518 7.83 27.33 -13.38
C ILE A 518 8.57 28.05 -14.52
N PRO A 519 8.05 28.04 -15.74
CA PRO A 519 8.72 28.67 -16.88
C PRO A 519 8.81 30.19 -16.72
N ARG A 520 9.95 30.76 -17.14
CA ARG A 520 10.14 32.20 -17.11
C ARG A 520 9.15 32.91 -18.00
N GLN A 521 8.55 33.97 -17.48
CA GLN A 521 7.63 34.84 -18.23
C GLN A 521 8.24 36.23 -18.44
N MET A 522 7.49 37.11 -19.08
CA MET A 522 7.92 38.50 -19.36
C MET A 522 8.00 39.36 -18.09
N PHE A 523 7.47 38.89 -16.96
CA PHE A 523 7.55 39.50 -15.62
C PHE A 523 8.14 38.51 -14.61
N ALA A 524 8.56 39.00 -13.47
CA ALA A 524 9.09 38.16 -12.39
C ALA A 524 7.93 37.57 -11.58
N ILE A 525 7.98 36.25 -11.33
CA ILE A 525 6.96 35.51 -10.60
C ILE A 525 7.52 35.24 -9.19
N PRO A 526 6.97 35.87 -8.14
CA PRO A 526 7.30 35.49 -6.77
C PRO A 526 6.60 34.17 -6.43
N VAL A 527 7.33 33.24 -5.84
CA VAL A 527 6.82 32.02 -5.20
C VAL A 527 7.10 32.14 -3.72
N GLN A 528 6.08 31.94 -2.88
CA GLN A 528 6.18 32.22 -1.45
C GLN A 528 5.52 31.10 -0.64
N ALA A 529 6.14 30.71 0.47
CA ALA A 529 5.52 29.87 1.50
C ALA A 529 5.12 30.75 2.68
N THR A 530 3.88 30.59 3.17
CA THR A 530 3.34 31.44 4.23
C THR A 530 2.64 30.62 5.31
N ILE A 531 2.64 31.12 6.56
CA ILE A 531 1.80 30.63 7.66
C ILE A 531 0.92 31.78 8.12
N GLY A 532 -0.40 31.64 8.04
CA GLY A 532 -1.34 32.70 8.46
C GLY A 532 -1.07 34.05 7.79
N GLY A 533 -0.62 34.05 6.52
CA GLY A 533 -0.28 35.25 5.77
C GLY A 533 1.15 35.79 6.01
N LYS A 534 1.91 35.27 6.99
CA LYS A 534 3.31 35.65 7.23
C LYS A 534 4.23 34.84 6.32
N ILE A 535 5.05 35.52 5.53
CA ILE A 535 6.00 34.88 4.62
C ILE A 535 7.13 34.20 5.42
N LEU A 536 7.32 32.89 5.20
CA LEU A 536 8.42 32.08 5.73
C LEU A 536 9.60 32.03 4.77
N ALA A 537 9.30 31.67 3.52
CA ALA A 537 10.30 31.50 2.47
C ALA A 537 9.80 32.13 1.17
N ARG A 538 10.76 32.57 0.34
CA ARG A 538 10.47 33.18 -0.96
C ARG A 538 11.56 32.87 -1.95
N ALA A 539 11.15 32.51 -3.17
CA ALA A 539 11.99 32.51 -4.36
C ALA A 539 11.34 33.36 -5.46
N THR A 540 12.08 33.66 -6.51
CA THR A 540 11.54 34.47 -7.61
C THR A 540 12.03 33.91 -8.94
N VAL A 541 11.10 33.48 -9.78
CA VAL A 541 11.36 33.14 -11.17
C VAL A 541 11.69 34.41 -11.94
N LYS A 542 12.91 34.51 -12.46
CA LYS A 542 13.39 35.73 -13.12
C LYS A 542 12.67 35.92 -14.46
N ALA A 543 12.22 37.14 -14.72
CA ALA A 543 11.62 37.51 -16.01
C ALA A 543 12.60 37.35 -17.16
N PHE A 544 12.10 37.03 -18.36
CA PHE A 544 12.87 37.20 -19.58
C PHE A 544 13.37 38.65 -19.69
N ARG A 545 14.67 38.82 -19.92
CA ARG A 545 15.27 40.11 -20.20
C ARG A 545 15.44 40.28 -21.71
N LYS A 546 14.66 41.19 -22.29
CA LYS A 546 15.02 41.73 -23.60
C LYS A 546 16.11 42.78 -23.39
N ASP A 547 17.22 42.63 -24.01
CA ASP A 547 18.29 43.64 -23.96
C ASP A 547 17.85 44.88 -24.74
N VAL A 548 17.17 45.79 -24.02
CA VAL A 548 16.70 47.04 -24.61
C VAL A 548 17.83 48.05 -24.84
N LEU A 549 19.02 47.74 -24.34
CA LEU A 549 20.22 48.58 -24.47
C LEU A 549 21.13 48.15 -25.62
N ALA A 550 20.93 46.96 -26.23
CA ALA A 550 21.75 46.41 -27.30
C ALA A 550 21.88 47.35 -28.51
N LYS A 551 20.86 48.19 -28.75
CA LYS A 551 20.87 49.19 -29.85
C LYS A 551 21.29 50.59 -29.42
N CYS A 552 21.73 50.79 -28.15
CA CYS A 552 22.16 52.09 -27.66
C CYS A 552 23.67 52.25 -27.83
N TYR A 553 24.10 52.66 -29.04
CA TYR A 553 25.45 53.09 -29.28
C TYR A 553 25.69 54.49 -28.69
N GLY A 554 26.69 54.64 -27.80
CA GLY A 554 27.08 55.90 -27.21
C GLY A 554 26.66 56.09 -25.74
N GLY A 555 27.31 57.03 -25.04
CA GLY A 555 27.29 57.24 -23.60
C GLY A 555 26.06 57.97 -23.04
N ASP A 556 24.91 58.03 -23.73
CA ASP A 556 23.72 58.70 -23.23
C ASP A 556 23.07 57.92 -22.08
N ILE A 557 23.49 58.24 -20.87
CA ILE A 557 23.02 57.66 -19.60
C ILE A 557 21.54 57.95 -19.40
N THR A 558 21.03 59.09 -19.82
CA THR A 558 19.62 59.52 -19.63
C THR A 558 18.69 58.67 -20.49
N ARG A 559 19.07 58.38 -21.72
CA ARG A 559 18.32 57.52 -22.62
C ARG A 559 18.29 56.07 -22.15
N LYS A 560 19.43 55.58 -21.64
CA LYS A 560 19.52 54.23 -21.02
C LYS A 560 18.60 54.11 -19.81
N LYS A 561 18.58 55.08 -18.88
CA LYS A 561 17.68 55.14 -17.73
C LYS A 561 16.21 55.16 -18.14
N LYS A 562 15.81 56.00 -19.11
CA LYS A 562 14.43 56.05 -19.60
C LYS A 562 13.96 54.73 -20.22
N LEU A 563 14.83 54.04 -20.96
CA LEU A 563 14.48 52.73 -21.54
C LEU A 563 14.30 51.66 -20.49
N LEU A 564 15.16 51.64 -19.48
CA LEU A 564 15.05 50.72 -18.33
C LEU A 564 13.78 50.99 -17.48
N GLU A 565 13.45 52.26 -17.25
CA GLU A 565 12.21 52.65 -16.55
C GLU A 565 10.96 52.27 -17.37
N LYS A 566 10.96 52.48 -18.69
CA LYS A 566 9.87 52.05 -19.57
C LYS A 566 9.71 50.52 -19.57
N GLN A 567 10.81 49.78 -19.55
CA GLN A 567 10.79 48.31 -19.42
C GLN A 567 10.24 47.88 -18.05
N LYS A 568 10.64 48.55 -16.95
CA LYS A 568 10.14 48.30 -15.59
C LYS A 568 8.65 48.55 -15.48
N LYS A 569 8.14 49.68 -16.02
CA LYS A 569 6.71 50.01 -16.07
C LYS A 569 5.91 49.00 -16.91
N GLY A 570 6.46 48.60 -18.07
CA GLY A 570 5.84 47.57 -18.91
C GLY A 570 5.70 46.23 -18.23
N LYS A 571 6.75 45.77 -17.52
CA LYS A 571 6.73 44.54 -16.72
C LYS A 571 5.72 44.61 -15.57
N ALA A 572 5.62 45.75 -14.87
CA ALA A 572 4.64 45.95 -13.80
C ALA A 572 3.21 45.84 -14.32
N ARG A 573 2.93 46.41 -15.53
CA ARG A 573 1.62 46.32 -16.19
C ARG A 573 1.30 44.87 -16.62
N MET A 574 2.28 44.12 -17.16
CA MET A 574 2.12 42.73 -17.53
C MET A 574 1.83 41.85 -16.32
N LYS A 575 2.48 42.11 -15.16
CA LYS A 575 2.20 41.40 -13.91
C LYS A 575 0.74 41.59 -13.44
N GLN A 576 0.12 42.76 -13.67
CA GLN A 576 -1.26 43.04 -13.29
C GLN A 576 -2.32 42.38 -14.21
N LEU A 577 -1.92 41.99 -15.42
CA LEU A 577 -2.83 41.44 -16.44
C LEU A 577 -2.58 39.93 -16.71
N GLY A 578 -1.45 39.38 -16.22
CA GLY A 578 -1.06 37.99 -16.51
C GLY A 578 -1.44 37.04 -15.37
N THR A 579 -2.27 36.06 -15.66
CA THR A 579 -2.42 34.86 -14.87
C THR A 579 -1.18 33.98 -15.06
N VAL A 580 -0.69 33.36 -13.99
CA VAL A 580 0.41 32.41 -14.04
C VAL A 580 -0.20 31.01 -13.98
N GLU A 581 -0.16 30.29 -15.08
CA GLU A 581 -0.47 28.87 -15.08
C GLU A 581 0.66 28.12 -14.38
N VAL A 582 0.32 27.32 -13.39
CA VAL A 582 1.26 26.41 -12.72
C VAL A 582 1.28 25.12 -13.55
N PRO A 583 2.41 24.78 -14.19
CA PRO A 583 2.47 23.59 -15.02
C PRO A 583 2.37 22.32 -14.17
N GLN A 584 1.90 21.22 -14.76
CA GLN A 584 1.74 19.91 -14.11
C GLN A 584 3.06 19.41 -13.49
N GLU A 585 4.17 19.66 -14.18
CA GLU A 585 5.52 19.29 -13.73
C GLU A 585 5.87 19.97 -12.39
N ALA A 586 5.29 21.12 -12.09
CA ALA A 586 5.52 21.80 -10.81
C ALA A 586 4.85 21.05 -9.64
N PHE A 587 3.70 20.44 -9.84
CA PHE A 587 3.07 19.58 -8.84
C PHE A 587 3.91 18.29 -8.65
N LEU A 588 4.33 17.65 -9.74
CA LEU A 588 5.17 16.46 -9.69
C LEU A 588 6.54 16.75 -9.05
N ALA A 589 7.16 17.90 -9.33
CA ALA A 589 8.45 18.27 -8.75
C ALA A 589 8.40 18.50 -7.24
N VAL A 590 7.25 18.93 -6.70
CA VAL A 590 7.06 19.09 -5.25
C VAL A 590 6.87 17.75 -4.55
N LEU A 591 6.30 16.78 -5.28
CA LEU A 591 5.95 15.44 -4.77
C LEU A 591 7.10 14.43 -4.94
N GLY A 592 7.98 14.64 -5.92
CA GLY A 592 9.09 13.75 -6.19
C GLY A 592 10.08 13.68 -5.02
N SER A 593 10.47 12.47 -4.63
CA SER A 593 11.66 12.22 -3.83
C SER A 593 12.88 12.78 -4.56
N GLU A 594 13.86 13.26 -3.82
CA GLU A 594 15.15 13.61 -4.39
C GLU A 594 15.75 12.34 -5.05
N ASP A 595 15.98 12.40 -6.39
CA ASP A 595 16.97 11.56 -7.04
C ASP A 595 18.38 11.97 -6.60
#